data_4b9dbc6280925ec29a975d2285ecf2e3
#
_entry.id   4b9dbc6280925ec29a975d2285ecf2e3
#
_cell.length_a   1.000
_cell.length_b   1.000
_cell.length_c   1.000
_cell.angle_alpha   90.00
_cell.angle_beta   90.00
_cell.angle_gamma   90.00
#
_symmetry.space_group_name_H-M   'P 1'
#
loop_
_entity.id
_entity.type
_entity.pdbx_description
1 polymer ?
#
loop_
_entity_poly.entity_id
_entity_poly.type
_entity_poly.pdbx_seq_one_letter_code
_entity_poly.pdbx_strand_id
1 'polypeptide(L)'
;SQEISQITQGLKAIAKELSVPVVALSQLSRQVEQRDSHKPQLSDLRDSGSIEQDADVVMFVYREGYYLEKKEPRPATVEHAEWQAKMNEVSNLAEIIIGKQRHGPTGNVMLEFEAMFTKFKDRQNI
;
A
#
# COMPACT_ATOMS: atom_id res chain seq x y z
N SER A 1 -12.22 12.46 11.43
CA SER A 1 -13.45 13.23 11.50
C SER A 1 -14.63 12.38 11.94
N GLN A 2 -15.65 13.03 12.39
CA GLN A 2 -16.87 12.37 12.85
C GLN A 2 -17.57 11.62 11.72
N GLU A 3 -17.53 12.15 10.51
CA GLU A 3 -18.12 11.52 9.33
C GLU A 3 -17.41 10.20 8.98
N ILE A 4 -16.09 10.20 9.00
CA ILE A 4 -15.31 8.99 8.74
C ILE A 4 -15.59 7.93 9.81
N SER A 5 -15.69 8.35 11.08
CA SER A 5 -16.03 7.46 12.17
C SER A 5 -17.40 6.79 11.98
N GLN A 6 -18.40 7.56 11.53
CA GLN A 6 -19.72 7.02 11.23
C GLN A 6 -19.69 6.02 10.09
N ILE A 7 -18.92 6.30 9.04
CA ILE A 7 -18.78 5.39 7.90
C ILE A 7 -18.13 4.08 8.32
N THR A 8 -17.02 4.14 9.06
CA THR A 8 -16.32 2.92 9.47
C THR A 8 -17.14 2.06 10.41
N GLN A 9 -17.85 2.69 11.34
CA GLN A 9 -18.77 1.98 12.23
C GLN A 9 -19.92 1.35 11.46
N GLY A 10 -20.48 2.05 10.46
CA GLY A 10 -21.53 1.53 9.62
C GLY A 10 -21.10 0.33 8.80
N LEU A 11 -19.89 0.38 8.21
CA LEU A 11 -19.33 -0.74 7.46
C LEU A 11 -19.12 -1.95 8.35
N LYS A 12 -18.64 -1.76 9.56
CA LYS A 12 -18.46 -2.84 10.51
C LYS A 12 -19.78 -3.48 10.92
N ALA A 13 -20.80 -2.66 11.14
CA ALA A 13 -22.13 -3.14 11.45
C ALA A 13 -22.70 -4.00 10.31
N ILE A 14 -22.56 -3.57 9.06
CA ILE A 14 -22.98 -4.33 7.89
C ILE A 14 -22.25 -5.68 7.82
N ALA A 15 -20.94 -5.67 8.01
CA ALA A 15 -20.15 -6.90 7.99
C ALA A 15 -20.66 -7.92 9.01
N LYS A 16 -20.95 -7.47 10.22
CA LYS A 16 -21.47 -8.33 11.29
C LYS A 16 -22.89 -8.80 11.01
N GLU A 17 -23.76 -7.89 10.61
CA GLU A 17 -25.17 -8.19 10.38
C GLU A 17 -25.36 -9.20 9.26
N LEU A 18 -24.62 -9.03 8.16
CA LEU A 18 -24.74 -9.89 6.98
C LEU A 18 -23.76 -11.06 6.99
N SER A 19 -22.87 -11.13 7.98
CA SER A 19 -21.81 -12.16 8.07
C SER A 19 -20.96 -12.22 6.80
N VAL A 20 -20.54 -11.04 6.30
CA VAL A 20 -19.72 -10.92 5.11
C VAL A 20 -18.46 -10.11 5.42
N PRO A 21 -17.35 -10.36 4.71
CA PRO A 21 -16.21 -9.45 4.76
C PRO A 21 -16.53 -8.16 4.00
N VAL A 22 -16.04 -7.04 4.52
CA VAL A 22 -16.15 -5.75 3.85
C VAL A 22 -14.73 -5.22 3.65
N VAL A 23 -14.37 -4.95 2.39
CA VAL A 23 -13.09 -4.36 2.02
C VAL A 23 -13.35 -2.95 1.53
N ALA A 24 -12.76 -1.96 2.21
CA ALA A 24 -12.92 -0.56 1.85
C ALA A 24 -11.58 0.00 1.37
N LEU A 25 -11.61 0.80 0.32
CA LEU A 25 -10.46 1.50 -0.19
C LEU A 25 -10.39 2.90 0.41
N SER A 26 -9.21 3.33 0.81
CA SER A 26 -8.99 4.64 1.41
C SER A 26 -7.79 5.33 0.78
N GLN A 27 -7.91 6.64 0.61
CA GLN A 27 -6.77 7.45 0.20
C GLN A 27 -5.83 7.69 1.38
N LEU A 28 -4.55 7.85 1.06
CA LEU A 28 -3.55 8.23 2.04
C LEU A 28 -3.34 9.73 2.06
N SER A 29 -2.80 10.24 3.17
CA SER A 29 -2.34 11.61 3.27
C SER A 29 -1.22 11.86 2.25
N ARG A 30 -1.21 13.06 1.66
CA ARG A 30 -0.15 13.47 0.72
C ARG A 30 1.22 13.57 1.39
N GLN A 31 1.29 13.57 2.70
CA GLN A 31 2.56 13.61 3.42
C GLN A 31 3.48 12.44 3.10
N VAL A 32 2.91 11.29 2.72
CA VAL A 32 3.70 10.13 2.32
C VAL A 32 4.58 10.43 1.10
N GLU A 33 4.13 11.31 0.21
CA GLU A 33 4.87 11.71 -0.98
C GLU A 33 6.07 12.61 -0.66
N GLN A 34 6.09 13.21 0.52
CA GLN A 34 7.12 14.18 0.92
C GLN A 34 8.20 13.56 1.81
N ARG A 35 8.00 12.33 2.26
CA ARG A 35 8.98 11.64 3.08
C ARG A 35 10.05 10.97 2.23
N ASP A 36 11.23 10.78 2.78
CA ASP A 36 12.32 10.05 2.12
C ASP A 36 11.89 8.60 1.85
N SER A 37 11.28 7.96 2.83
CA SER A 37 10.65 6.65 2.62
C SER A 37 9.19 6.86 2.27
N HIS A 38 8.77 6.38 1.10
CA HIS A 38 7.39 6.46 0.64
C HIS A 38 6.56 5.26 1.07
N LYS A 39 7.10 4.40 1.94
CA LYS A 39 6.33 3.27 2.46
C LYS A 39 5.23 3.77 3.39
N PRO A 40 3.97 3.43 3.09
CA PRO A 40 2.85 3.87 3.92
C PRO A 40 2.89 3.28 5.33
N GLN A 41 2.32 4.03 6.26
CA GLN A 41 2.15 3.61 7.64
C GLN A 41 0.79 4.10 8.16
N LEU A 42 0.36 3.60 9.31
CA LEU A 42 -0.98 3.89 9.82
C LEU A 42 -1.29 5.38 9.95
N SER A 43 -0.30 6.18 10.33
CA SER A 43 -0.49 7.63 10.45
C SER A 43 -0.75 8.32 9.11
N ASP A 44 -0.51 7.67 7.99
CA ASP A 44 -0.80 8.21 6.67
C ASP A 44 -2.27 8.10 6.29
N LEU A 45 -3.07 7.34 7.02
CA LEU A 45 -4.50 7.30 6.81
C LEU A 45 -5.12 8.61 7.26
N ARG A 46 -6.03 9.16 6.44
CA ARG A 46 -6.82 10.31 6.85
C ARG A 46 -7.75 9.89 7.97
N ASP A 47 -7.83 10.73 9.02
CA ASP A 47 -8.63 10.43 10.21
C ASP A 47 -8.31 9.03 10.76
N SER A 48 -7.03 8.74 10.81
CA SER A 48 -6.46 7.42 11.09
C SER A 48 -6.99 6.77 12.36
N GLY A 49 -7.32 7.58 13.36
CA GLY A 49 -7.82 7.05 14.64
C GLY A 49 -9.07 6.20 14.49
N SER A 50 -10.06 6.66 13.71
CA SER A 50 -11.30 5.92 13.48
C SER A 50 -11.06 4.68 12.63
N ILE A 51 -10.33 4.82 11.54
CA ILE A 51 -10.05 3.72 10.63
C ILE A 51 -9.22 2.64 11.34
N GLU A 52 -8.15 3.07 12.01
CA GLU A 52 -7.27 2.16 12.74
C GLU A 52 -8.03 1.40 13.84
N GLN A 53 -8.92 2.09 14.53
CA GLN A 53 -9.69 1.50 15.64
C GLN A 53 -10.72 0.50 15.13
N ASP A 54 -11.44 0.82 14.07
CA ASP A 54 -12.59 0.02 13.61
C ASP A 54 -12.19 -1.12 12.66
N ALA A 55 -11.12 -0.96 11.88
CA ALA A 55 -10.70 -1.99 10.94
C ALA A 55 -10.08 -3.18 11.66
N ASP A 56 -10.42 -4.39 11.21
CA ASP A 56 -9.76 -5.61 11.69
C ASP A 56 -8.40 -5.81 11.07
N VAL A 57 -8.26 -5.40 9.80
CA VAL A 57 -7.02 -5.48 9.04
C VAL A 57 -6.84 -4.18 8.28
N VAL A 58 -5.62 -3.63 8.32
CA VAL A 58 -5.23 -2.50 7.48
C VAL A 58 -4.04 -2.93 6.65
N MET A 59 -4.20 -2.84 5.33
CA MET A 59 -3.14 -3.18 4.39
C MET A 59 -2.85 -1.98 3.50
N PHE A 60 -1.56 -1.79 3.21
CA PHE A 60 -1.12 -0.77 2.27
C PHE A 60 -0.52 -1.43 1.04
N VAL A 61 -0.72 -0.81 -0.12
CA VAL A 61 -0.08 -1.22 -1.36
C VAL A 61 1.06 -0.27 -1.65
N TYR A 62 2.26 -0.79 -1.80
CA TYR A 62 3.45 0.01 -2.07
C TYR A 62 4.18 -0.55 -3.29
N ARG A 63 4.55 0.33 -4.21
CA ARG A 63 5.35 -0.02 -5.39
C ARG A 63 6.55 0.90 -5.47
N GLU A 64 7.72 0.38 -5.14
CA GLU A 64 8.97 1.14 -5.22
C GLU A 64 9.24 1.64 -6.64
N GLY A 65 8.92 0.82 -7.64
CA GLY A 65 9.10 1.17 -9.05
C GLY A 65 8.32 2.42 -9.46
N TYR A 66 7.16 2.65 -8.86
CA TYR A 66 6.36 3.85 -9.12
C TYR A 66 7.12 5.14 -8.76
N TYR A 67 7.79 5.14 -7.61
CA TYR A 67 8.57 6.30 -7.16
C TYR A 67 9.90 6.41 -7.89
N LEU A 68 10.55 5.29 -8.13
CA LEU A 68 11.84 5.24 -8.79
C LEU A 68 11.74 5.72 -10.25
N GLU A 69 10.65 5.41 -10.92
CA GLU A 69 10.40 5.85 -12.30
C GLU A 69 10.50 7.37 -12.44
N LYS A 70 10.07 8.10 -11.44
CA LYS A 70 10.07 9.58 -11.44
C LYS A 70 11.45 10.17 -11.21
N LYS A 71 12.45 9.38 -10.89
CA LYS A 71 13.80 9.82 -10.53
C LYS A 71 14.84 9.41 -11.57
N GLU A 72 14.42 9.19 -12.80
CA GLU A 72 15.32 8.77 -13.86
C GLU A 72 16.42 9.81 -14.08
N PRO A 73 17.71 9.44 -13.92
CA PRO A 73 18.82 10.34 -14.21
C PRO A 73 19.00 10.56 -15.71
N ARG A 74 19.95 11.44 -16.07
CA ARG A 74 20.28 11.69 -17.48
C ARG A 74 20.79 10.41 -18.13
N PRO A 75 20.34 10.09 -19.35
CA PRO A 75 20.89 8.97 -20.11
C PRO A 75 22.40 9.06 -20.28
N ALA A 76 23.05 7.90 -20.42
CA ALA A 76 24.49 7.76 -20.62
C ALA A 76 25.35 8.24 -19.44
N THR A 77 24.80 8.19 -18.24
CA THR A 77 25.55 8.45 -17.00
C THR A 77 25.66 7.18 -16.15
N VAL A 78 26.61 7.17 -15.23
CA VAL A 78 26.73 6.07 -14.25
C VAL A 78 25.49 5.97 -13.41
N GLU A 79 24.94 7.11 -13.00
CA GLU A 79 23.73 7.20 -12.21
C GLU A 79 22.54 6.57 -12.93
N HIS A 80 22.45 6.78 -14.25
CA HIS A 80 21.39 6.17 -15.06
C HIS A 80 21.53 4.64 -15.10
N ALA A 81 22.75 4.13 -15.24
CA ALA A 81 23.00 2.69 -15.25
C ALA A 81 22.60 2.04 -13.92
N GLU A 82 22.92 2.69 -12.80
CA GLU A 82 22.53 2.25 -11.48
C GLU A 82 21.01 2.26 -11.31
N TRP A 83 20.38 3.34 -11.76
CA TRP A 83 18.93 3.48 -11.74
C TRP A 83 18.24 2.40 -12.58
N GLN A 84 18.77 2.13 -13.78
CA GLN A 84 18.20 1.10 -14.66
C GLN A 84 18.29 -0.29 -14.01
N ALA A 85 19.42 -0.60 -13.38
CA ALA A 85 19.59 -1.87 -12.68
C ALA A 85 18.56 -2.01 -11.56
N LYS A 86 18.33 -0.95 -10.78
CA LYS A 86 17.34 -0.96 -9.70
C LYS A 86 15.92 -1.10 -10.25
N MET A 87 15.59 -0.38 -11.33
CA MET A 87 14.28 -0.50 -12.00
C MET A 87 14.02 -1.92 -12.47
N ASN A 88 15.04 -2.59 -13.02
CA ASN A 88 14.90 -3.99 -13.45
C ASN A 88 14.55 -4.92 -12.29
N GLU A 89 15.03 -4.61 -11.09
CA GLU A 89 14.71 -5.40 -9.89
C GLU A 89 13.29 -5.16 -9.39
N VAL A 90 12.80 -3.90 -9.43
CA VAL A 90 11.59 -3.53 -8.70
C VAL A 90 10.38 -3.22 -9.57
N SER A 91 10.54 -3.07 -10.90
CA SER A 91 9.46 -2.62 -11.77
C SER A 91 8.22 -3.53 -11.73
N ASN A 92 8.43 -4.82 -11.52
CA ASN A 92 7.35 -5.81 -11.49
C ASN A 92 6.99 -6.26 -10.07
N LEU A 93 7.40 -5.51 -9.06
CA LEU A 93 7.12 -5.86 -7.67
C LEU A 93 6.10 -4.91 -7.06
N ALA A 94 5.24 -5.47 -6.22
CA ALA A 94 4.39 -4.74 -5.31
C ALA A 94 4.55 -5.32 -3.91
N GLU A 95 4.52 -4.48 -2.92
CA GLU A 95 4.61 -4.88 -1.53
C GLU A 95 3.26 -4.59 -0.86
N ILE A 96 2.67 -5.61 -0.23
CA ILE A 96 1.50 -5.43 0.62
C ILE A 96 1.99 -5.34 2.05
N ILE A 97 1.80 -4.17 2.66
CA ILE A 97 2.24 -3.91 4.03
C ILE A 97 1.04 -4.07 4.95
N ILE A 98 1.07 -5.08 5.81
CA ILE A 98 0.01 -5.31 6.78
C ILE A 98 0.35 -4.47 8.02
N GLY A 99 -0.27 -3.28 8.10
CA GLY A 99 -0.01 -2.32 9.17
C GLY A 99 -0.78 -2.62 10.46
N LYS A 100 -1.89 -3.34 10.33
CA LYS A 100 -2.69 -3.79 11.46
C LYS A 100 -3.35 -5.11 11.12
N GLN A 101 -3.35 -6.03 12.07
CA GLN A 101 -4.11 -7.27 11.97
C GLN A 101 -4.55 -7.65 13.38
N ARG A 102 -5.85 -7.60 13.63
CA ARG A 102 -6.39 -7.71 15.00
C ARG A 102 -6.07 -9.05 15.64
N HIS A 103 -6.12 -10.12 14.86
CA HIS A 103 -5.92 -11.49 15.35
C HIS A 103 -4.67 -12.15 14.79
N GLY A 104 -3.70 -11.36 14.35
CA GLY A 104 -2.47 -11.89 13.79
C GLY A 104 -1.35 -10.87 13.78
N PRO A 105 -0.18 -11.25 13.28
CA PRO A 105 0.98 -10.34 13.23
C PRO A 105 0.87 -9.34 12.09
N THR A 106 1.56 -8.23 12.23
CA THR A 106 1.87 -7.35 11.10
C THR A 106 3.00 -7.94 10.28
N GLY A 107 3.19 -7.45 9.09
CA GLY A 107 4.24 -7.95 8.21
C GLY A 107 4.07 -7.46 6.79
N ASN A 108 4.80 -8.06 5.88
CA ASN A 108 4.82 -7.66 4.48
C ASN A 108 4.72 -8.89 3.59
N VAL A 109 4.02 -8.75 2.48
CA VAL A 109 3.92 -9.78 1.45
C VAL A 109 4.35 -9.18 0.12
N MET A 110 5.30 -9.81 -0.55
CA MET A 110 5.74 -9.38 -1.88
C MET A 110 4.91 -10.08 -2.94
N LEU A 111 4.41 -9.31 -3.89
CA LEU A 111 3.64 -9.78 -5.04
C LEU A 111 4.31 -9.34 -6.33
N GLU A 112 3.97 -10.02 -7.43
CA GLU A 112 4.26 -9.50 -8.75
C GLU A 112 3.15 -8.53 -9.18
N PHE A 113 3.55 -7.50 -9.92
CA PHE A 113 2.63 -6.53 -10.49
C PHE A 113 2.90 -6.37 -11.96
N GLU A 114 1.89 -6.67 -12.78
CA GLU A 114 1.95 -6.46 -14.23
C GLU A 114 1.31 -5.11 -14.55
N ALA A 115 2.15 -4.09 -14.75
CA ALA A 115 1.69 -2.72 -14.97
C ALA A 115 0.79 -2.58 -16.20
N MET A 116 1.09 -3.35 -17.27
CA MET A 116 0.32 -3.32 -18.50
C MET A 116 -1.16 -3.66 -18.26
N PHE A 117 -1.45 -4.56 -17.32
CA PHE A 117 -2.79 -5.01 -17.03
C PHE A 117 -3.31 -4.55 -15.67
N THR A 118 -2.53 -3.76 -14.94
CA THR A 118 -2.85 -3.37 -13.56
C THR A 118 -3.25 -4.59 -12.73
N LYS A 119 -2.43 -5.65 -12.83
CA LYS A 119 -2.75 -6.95 -12.26
C LYS A 119 -1.72 -7.36 -11.23
N PHE A 120 -2.20 -7.75 -10.06
CA PHE A 120 -1.40 -8.38 -9.03
C PHE A 120 -1.49 -9.89 -9.16
N LYS A 121 -0.39 -10.57 -8.90
CA LYS A 121 -0.36 -12.02 -8.84
C LYS A 121 0.70 -12.51 -7.86
N ASP A 122 0.61 -13.77 -7.49
CA ASP A 122 1.56 -14.36 -6.58
C ASP A 122 2.97 -14.33 -7.19
N ARG A 123 3.94 -14.01 -6.33
CA ARG A 123 5.34 -14.03 -6.75
C ARG A 123 5.80 -15.46 -6.90
N GLN A 124 6.35 -15.78 -8.06
CA GLN A 124 6.93 -17.10 -8.29
C GLN A 124 8.28 -17.20 -7.57
N ASN A 125 8.41 -18.19 -6.70
CA ASN A 125 9.68 -18.55 -6.11
C ASN A 125 10.40 -19.51 -7.06
N ILE A 126 11.49 -19.04 -7.61
CA ILE A 126 12.33 -19.86 -8.49
C ILE A 126 13.46 -20.45 -7.66
#